data_f8f3173ffd35c95113488e265b3bd561
#
_entry.id   f8f3173ffd35c95113488e265b3bd561
#
_cell.length_a   1.000
_cell.length_b   1.000
_cell.length_c   1.000
_cell.angle_alpha   90.00
_cell.angle_beta   90.00
_cell.angle_gamma   90.00
#
_symmetry.space_group_name_H-M   'P 1'
#
loop_
_entity.id
_entity.type
_entity.pdbx_description
1 polymer ?
#
loop_
_entity_poly.entity_id
_entity_poly.type
_entity_poly.pdbx_seq_one_letter_code
_entity_poly.pdbx_strand_id
1 'polypeptide(L)'
;KSVLECVKNMIADIYYVDVDEFGFIDIEMLEDLMQNAHNKSNKILVSIQFANNEIGTIQNISNIARLVHKYNGVLHTDAVQAIGQIPINVKELGIDLLSCSGHKLGAPKGIGFLYRRNGVEIAPLIYGSQMDFMRGGSENVPYIIGLSKAIDFCDVSLVKIDEMCEKRDYFIDLLERKFDCELNGDSYYRLPNNINVTFPQNITGEALLYTLDMSSIKISTGSA
;
A
#
# COMPACT_ATOMS: atom_id res chain seq x y z
N LYS A 1 3.48 -7.37 -6.90
CA LYS A 1 4.82 -7.76 -7.46
C LYS A 1 5.95 -7.41 -6.50
N SER A 2 6.05 -6.19 -5.95
CA SER A 2 7.18 -5.73 -5.11
C SER A 2 7.51 -6.64 -3.92
N VAL A 3 6.51 -7.12 -3.19
CA VAL A 3 6.70 -8.08 -2.09
C VAL A 3 6.80 -9.50 -2.61
N LEU A 4 5.90 -9.93 -3.49
CA LEU A 4 5.82 -11.31 -3.97
C LEU A 4 7.11 -11.80 -4.65
N GLU A 5 7.75 -10.96 -5.45
CA GLU A 5 9.00 -11.35 -6.12
C GLU A 5 10.17 -11.44 -5.13
N CYS A 6 10.16 -10.64 -4.07
CA CYS A 6 11.17 -10.74 -3.02
C CYS A 6 11.05 -12.06 -2.23
N VAL A 7 9.82 -12.42 -1.82
CA VAL A 7 9.62 -13.60 -0.97
C VAL A 7 9.88 -14.91 -1.68
N LYS A 8 9.68 -15.00 -3.00
CA LYS A 8 10.00 -16.20 -3.80
C LYS A 8 11.45 -16.69 -3.68
N ASN A 9 12.36 -15.78 -3.33
CA ASN A 9 13.78 -16.07 -3.19
C ASN A 9 14.23 -16.20 -1.72
N MET A 10 13.30 -16.18 -0.77
CA MET A 10 13.60 -16.34 0.65
C MET A 10 13.65 -17.82 1.04
N ILE A 11 14.53 -18.16 2.00
CA ILE A 11 14.55 -19.47 2.65
C ILE A 11 13.55 -19.43 3.81
N ALA A 12 12.27 -19.55 3.51
CA ALA A 12 11.18 -19.49 4.49
C ALA A 12 9.96 -20.25 3.94
N ASP A 13 9.09 -20.70 4.84
CA ASP A 13 7.76 -21.17 4.46
C ASP A 13 6.90 -19.95 4.10
N ILE A 14 6.37 -19.92 2.89
CA ILE A 14 5.59 -18.81 2.37
C ILE A 14 4.14 -19.25 2.22
N TYR A 15 3.26 -18.43 2.79
CA TYR A 15 1.81 -18.61 2.71
C TYR A 15 1.19 -17.35 2.13
N TYR A 16 0.18 -17.52 1.29
CA TYR A 16 -0.59 -16.41 0.73
C TYR A 16 -1.95 -16.38 1.42
N VAL A 17 -2.40 -15.19 1.76
CA VAL A 17 -3.74 -14.94 2.29
C VAL A 17 -4.60 -14.45 1.14
N ASP A 18 -5.74 -15.09 0.95
CA ASP A 18 -6.70 -14.72 -0.08
C ASP A 18 -7.40 -13.39 0.27
N VAL A 19 -8.07 -12.82 -0.72
CA VAL A 19 -8.88 -11.60 -0.58
C VAL A 19 -10.29 -11.87 -1.08
N ASP A 20 -11.25 -11.10 -0.56
CA ASP A 20 -12.62 -11.10 -1.06
C ASP A 20 -12.76 -10.31 -2.37
N GLU A 21 -13.98 -10.20 -2.88
CA GLU A 21 -14.32 -9.47 -4.10
C GLU A 21 -14.03 -7.96 -4.04
N PHE A 22 -13.94 -7.39 -2.82
CA PHE A 22 -13.60 -5.99 -2.58
C PHE A 22 -12.09 -5.78 -2.35
N GLY A 23 -11.31 -6.86 -2.27
CA GLY A 23 -9.88 -6.84 -2.06
C GLY A 23 -9.46 -6.77 -0.59
N PHE A 24 -10.35 -7.01 0.38
CA PHE A 24 -9.97 -7.19 1.78
C PHE A 24 -9.39 -8.58 2.01
N ILE A 25 -8.36 -8.66 2.84
CA ILE A 25 -7.77 -9.95 3.20
C ILE A 25 -8.75 -10.82 3.99
N ASP A 26 -8.70 -12.13 3.78
CA ASP A 26 -9.40 -13.11 4.59
C ASP A 26 -8.74 -13.20 5.99
N ILE A 27 -9.41 -12.59 6.97
CA ILE A 27 -8.92 -12.52 8.36
C ILE A 27 -8.96 -13.88 9.04
N GLU A 28 -9.93 -14.74 8.72
CA GLU A 28 -10.07 -16.07 9.31
C GLU A 28 -8.93 -16.98 8.82
N MET A 29 -8.67 -16.95 7.51
CA MET A 29 -7.54 -17.64 6.92
C MET A 29 -6.20 -17.14 7.51
N LEU A 30 -6.04 -15.83 7.68
CA LEU A 30 -4.84 -15.28 8.32
C LEU A 30 -4.68 -15.79 9.74
N GLU A 31 -5.75 -15.82 10.54
CA GLU A 31 -5.72 -16.31 11.93
C GLU A 31 -5.31 -17.79 12.00
N ASP A 32 -5.88 -18.63 11.15
CA ASP A 32 -5.54 -20.06 11.05
C ASP A 32 -4.06 -20.28 10.72
N LEU A 33 -3.53 -19.54 9.75
CA LEU A 33 -2.12 -19.59 9.37
C LEU A 33 -1.21 -19.15 10.54
N MET A 34 -1.57 -18.07 11.22
CA MET A 34 -0.84 -17.54 12.38
C MET A 34 -0.82 -18.55 13.54
N GLN A 35 -1.96 -19.16 13.84
CA GLN A 35 -2.06 -20.18 14.89
C GLN A 35 -1.20 -21.40 14.58
N ASN A 36 -1.26 -21.88 13.34
CA ASN A 36 -0.46 -23.02 12.90
C ASN A 36 1.05 -22.75 12.97
N ALA A 37 1.47 -21.55 12.57
CA ALA A 37 2.88 -21.15 12.63
C ALA A 37 3.35 -20.97 14.09
N HIS A 38 2.53 -20.35 14.94
CA HIS A 38 2.81 -20.16 16.37
C HIS A 38 2.98 -21.49 17.11
N ASN A 39 2.11 -22.47 16.85
CA ASN A 39 2.20 -23.80 17.45
C ASN A 39 3.48 -24.56 17.09
N LYS A 40 4.10 -24.22 15.95
CA LYS A 40 5.40 -24.75 15.52
C LYS A 40 6.59 -23.94 16.06
N SER A 41 6.34 -22.92 16.89
CA SER A 41 7.36 -22.00 17.42
C SER A 41 8.14 -21.26 16.31
N ASN A 42 7.53 -21.03 15.17
CA ASN A 42 8.15 -20.30 14.05
C ASN A 42 8.20 -18.78 14.33
N LYS A 43 9.21 -18.13 13.79
CA LYS A 43 9.18 -16.67 13.65
C LYS A 43 8.22 -16.28 12.53
N ILE A 44 7.30 -15.38 12.80
CA ILE A 44 6.22 -15.02 11.88
C ILE A 44 6.41 -13.58 11.41
N LEU A 45 6.44 -13.39 10.09
CA LEU A 45 6.35 -12.09 9.44
C LEU A 45 5.11 -12.07 8.56
N VAL A 46 4.20 -11.14 8.84
CA VAL A 46 3.04 -10.88 7.99
C VAL A 46 3.29 -9.60 7.20
N SER A 47 3.14 -9.66 5.88
CA SER A 47 3.34 -8.51 5.00
C SER A 47 2.06 -8.26 4.20
N ILE A 48 1.39 -7.14 4.49
CA ILE A 48 0.13 -6.74 3.87
C ILE A 48 0.29 -5.36 3.24
N GLN A 49 -0.21 -5.18 2.02
CA GLN A 49 -0.30 -3.86 1.41
C GLN A 49 -1.34 -3.02 2.16
N PHE A 50 -1.00 -1.78 2.55
CA PHE A 50 -1.92 -0.91 3.29
C PHE A 50 -3.13 -0.51 2.45
N ALA A 51 -2.87 -0.08 1.22
CA ALA A 51 -3.90 0.28 0.25
C ALA A 51 -3.51 -0.22 -1.14
N ASN A 52 -4.46 -0.78 -1.86
CA ASN A 52 -4.21 -1.33 -3.19
C ASN A 52 -4.10 -0.19 -4.22
N ASN A 53 -3.07 -0.27 -5.05
CA ASN A 53 -2.78 0.75 -6.07
C ASN A 53 -3.73 0.71 -7.28
N GLU A 54 -4.43 -0.39 -7.49
CA GLU A 54 -5.35 -0.55 -8.63
C GLU A 54 -6.79 -0.28 -8.20
N ILE A 55 -7.33 -1.09 -7.31
CA ILE A 55 -8.72 -1.00 -6.89
C ILE A 55 -8.96 -0.02 -5.72
N GLY A 56 -7.90 0.53 -5.12
CA GLY A 56 -7.98 1.56 -4.09
C GLY A 56 -8.34 1.09 -2.68
N THR A 57 -8.72 -0.16 -2.48
CA THR A 57 -9.15 -0.70 -1.18
C THR A 57 -8.09 -0.53 -0.10
N ILE A 58 -8.50 -0.01 1.06
CA ILE A 58 -7.66 0.25 2.24
C ILE A 58 -7.89 -0.85 3.27
N GLN A 59 -6.85 -1.57 3.67
CA GLN A 59 -6.92 -2.62 4.67
C GLN A 59 -7.07 -2.08 6.10
N ASN A 60 -7.78 -2.80 6.96
CA ASN A 60 -7.86 -2.48 8.39
C ASN A 60 -6.57 -2.91 9.11
N ILE A 61 -5.51 -2.12 8.94
CA ILE A 61 -4.17 -2.43 9.48
C ILE A 61 -4.18 -2.59 11.00
N SER A 62 -4.97 -1.81 11.74
CA SER A 62 -5.05 -1.92 13.20
C SER A 62 -5.61 -3.27 13.66
N ASN A 63 -6.63 -3.79 12.96
CA ASN A 63 -7.18 -5.11 13.26
C ASN A 63 -6.17 -6.22 12.93
N ILE A 64 -5.52 -6.12 11.78
CA ILE A 64 -4.48 -7.04 11.34
C ILE A 64 -3.31 -7.03 12.34
N ALA A 65 -2.86 -5.85 12.77
CA ALA A 65 -1.77 -5.72 13.75
C ALA A 65 -2.08 -6.42 15.08
N ARG A 66 -3.32 -6.23 15.60
CA ARG A 66 -3.75 -6.91 16.83
C ARG A 66 -3.73 -8.42 16.69
N LEU A 67 -4.18 -8.94 15.56
CA LEU A 67 -4.15 -10.37 15.28
C LEU A 67 -2.71 -10.88 15.18
N VAL A 68 -1.85 -10.21 14.44
CA VAL A 68 -0.43 -10.58 14.27
C VAL A 68 0.28 -10.60 15.62
N HIS A 69 0.07 -9.59 16.46
CA HIS A 69 0.69 -9.51 17.78
C HIS A 69 0.16 -10.56 18.77
N LYS A 70 -1.10 -10.97 18.66
CA LYS A 70 -1.68 -12.09 19.45
C LYS A 70 -0.85 -13.35 19.33
N TYR A 71 -0.24 -13.59 18.18
CA TYR A 71 0.61 -14.74 17.89
C TYR A 71 2.11 -14.43 17.90
N ASN A 72 2.53 -13.33 18.51
CA ASN A 72 3.92 -12.86 18.58
C ASN A 72 4.58 -12.68 17.20
N GLY A 73 3.79 -12.36 16.18
CA GLY A 73 4.28 -12.04 14.84
C GLY A 73 4.74 -10.59 14.72
N VAL A 74 5.40 -10.30 13.60
CA VAL A 74 5.80 -8.94 13.17
C VAL A 74 4.94 -8.55 11.97
N LEU A 75 4.33 -7.36 12.02
CA LEU A 75 3.56 -6.81 10.89
C LEU A 75 4.41 -5.85 10.07
N HIS A 76 4.61 -6.19 8.81
CA HIS A 76 5.06 -5.27 7.77
C HIS A 76 3.88 -4.80 6.93
N THR A 77 3.84 -3.51 6.62
CA THR A 77 2.89 -2.98 5.64
C THR A 77 3.59 -2.18 4.54
N ASP A 78 3.22 -2.46 3.30
CA ASP A 78 3.58 -1.61 2.17
C ASP A 78 2.58 -0.44 2.11
N ALA A 79 3.04 0.74 2.54
CA ALA A 79 2.23 1.94 2.61
C ALA A 79 2.52 2.93 1.46
N VAL A 80 3.16 2.47 0.39
CA VAL A 80 3.56 3.31 -0.76
C VAL A 80 2.38 4.09 -1.35
N GLN A 81 1.18 3.53 -1.34
CA GLN A 81 -0.02 4.19 -1.85
C GLN A 81 -0.82 4.94 -0.77
N ALA A 82 -0.55 4.68 0.50
CA ALA A 82 -1.33 5.22 1.62
C ALA A 82 -0.74 6.53 2.19
N ILE A 83 0.60 6.61 2.28
CA ILE A 83 1.28 7.80 2.81
C ILE A 83 0.97 9.01 1.94
N GLY A 84 0.59 10.12 2.58
CA GLY A 84 0.21 11.37 1.91
C GLY A 84 -1.18 11.34 1.27
N GLN A 85 -1.90 10.20 1.32
CA GLN A 85 -3.27 10.07 0.84
C GLN A 85 -4.27 9.89 1.99
N ILE A 86 -3.83 9.26 3.09
CA ILE A 86 -4.62 9.07 4.30
C ILE A 86 -3.75 9.32 5.53
N PRO A 87 -4.33 9.69 6.68
CA PRO A 87 -3.58 9.84 7.92
C PRO A 87 -3.03 8.49 8.40
N ILE A 88 -1.75 8.46 8.76
CA ILE A 88 -1.09 7.25 9.28
C ILE A 88 -0.38 7.56 10.59
N ASN A 89 -0.85 6.94 11.68
CA ASN A 89 -0.14 6.92 12.95
C ASN A 89 0.35 5.50 13.22
N VAL A 90 1.63 5.25 12.99
CA VAL A 90 2.23 3.91 13.10
C VAL A 90 2.09 3.30 14.50
N LYS A 91 2.04 4.12 15.56
CA LYS A 91 1.89 3.65 16.94
C LYS A 91 0.46 3.20 17.22
N GLU A 92 -0.53 4.02 16.84
CA GLU A 92 -1.95 3.71 17.03
C GLU A 92 -2.39 2.51 16.18
N LEU A 93 -1.85 2.39 14.98
CA LEU A 93 -2.12 1.27 14.08
C LEU A 93 -1.36 -0.01 14.45
N GLY A 94 -0.39 0.06 15.37
CA GLY A 94 0.41 -1.09 15.79
C GLY A 94 1.35 -1.62 14.72
N ILE A 95 1.83 -0.77 13.81
CA ILE A 95 2.71 -1.17 12.73
C ILE A 95 4.13 -1.40 13.24
N ASP A 96 4.73 -2.54 12.87
CA ASP A 96 6.12 -2.87 13.22
C ASP A 96 7.12 -2.41 12.18
N LEU A 97 6.78 -2.63 10.91
CA LEU A 97 7.57 -2.26 9.74
C LEU A 97 6.66 -1.61 8.71
N LEU A 98 7.12 -0.49 8.11
CA LEU A 98 6.37 0.17 7.06
C LEU A 98 7.31 0.62 5.94
N SER A 99 6.99 0.24 4.70
CA SER A 99 7.72 0.68 3.52
C SER A 99 7.04 1.86 2.84
N CYS A 100 7.86 2.84 2.42
CA CYS A 100 7.42 4.00 1.64
C CYS A 100 8.35 4.24 0.45
N SER A 101 7.80 4.70 -0.65
CA SER A 101 8.56 5.13 -1.83
C SER A 101 8.34 6.62 -2.13
N GLY A 102 9.42 7.39 -2.14
CA GLY A 102 9.36 8.85 -2.21
C GLY A 102 8.72 9.39 -3.47
N HIS A 103 8.87 8.72 -4.63
CA HIS A 103 8.32 9.21 -5.90
C HIS A 103 6.78 9.28 -5.91
N LYS A 104 6.09 8.56 -5.03
CA LYS A 104 4.63 8.65 -4.85
C LYS A 104 4.20 9.90 -4.07
N LEU A 105 5.15 10.50 -3.35
CA LEU A 105 4.96 11.74 -2.57
C LEU A 105 5.46 12.99 -3.30
N GLY A 106 5.95 12.85 -4.53
CA GLY A 106 6.59 13.96 -5.26
C GLY A 106 8.07 14.15 -4.97
N ALA A 107 8.69 13.26 -4.21
CA ALA A 107 10.15 13.24 -4.01
C ALA A 107 10.88 12.69 -5.27
N PRO A 108 12.21 12.84 -5.37
CA PRO A 108 12.99 12.22 -6.44
C PRO A 108 12.79 10.70 -6.52
N LYS A 109 12.87 10.13 -7.72
CA LYS A 109 12.92 8.68 -7.91
C LYS A 109 14.20 8.11 -7.31
N GLY A 110 14.12 6.89 -6.73
CA GLY A 110 15.27 6.20 -6.15
C GLY A 110 15.52 6.48 -4.68
N ILE A 111 14.59 7.18 -4.00
CA ILE A 111 14.58 7.35 -2.55
C ILE A 111 13.29 6.82 -1.95
N GLY A 112 13.37 6.28 -0.75
CA GLY A 112 12.27 5.81 0.07
C GLY A 112 12.76 5.57 1.49
N PHE A 113 11.90 5.07 2.36
CA PHE A 113 12.29 4.71 3.72
C PHE A 113 11.56 3.45 4.20
N LEU A 114 12.17 2.80 5.16
CA LEU A 114 11.58 1.75 5.97
C LEU A 114 11.45 2.28 7.40
N TYR A 115 10.21 2.42 7.89
CA TYR A 115 9.99 2.59 9.31
C TYR A 115 10.18 1.26 10.02
N ARG A 116 10.85 1.29 11.16
CA ARG A 116 11.04 0.15 12.04
C ARG A 116 10.68 0.53 13.48
N ARG A 117 9.73 -0.18 14.07
CA ARG A 117 9.38 0.00 15.48
C ARG A 117 10.57 -0.38 16.38
N ASN A 118 10.79 0.38 17.45
CA ASN A 118 11.82 0.07 18.42
C ASN A 118 11.62 -1.34 18.99
N GLY A 119 12.71 -2.13 19.07
CA GLY A 119 12.70 -3.52 19.51
C GLY A 119 12.45 -4.56 18.41
N VAL A 120 12.08 -4.16 17.21
CA VAL A 120 12.03 -5.07 16.06
C VAL A 120 13.42 -5.21 15.46
N GLU A 121 13.95 -6.43 15.44
CA GLU A 121 15.25 -6.73 14.89
C GLU A 121 15.16 -7.07 13.40
N ILE A 122 15.95 -6.40 12.59
CA ILE A 122 16.14 -6.69 11.17
C ILE A 122 17.63 -6.71 10.85
N ALA A 123 18.04 -7.59 9.95
CA ALA A 123 19.41 -7.62 9.46
C ALA A 123 19.59 -6.60 8.32
N PRO A 124 20.74 -5.92 8.22
CA PRO A 124 21.02 -5.06 7.09
C PRO A 124 21.16 -5.89 5.80
N LEU A 125 20.59 -5.37 4.70
CA LEU A 125 20.75 -5.96 3.37
C LEU A 125 22.12 -5.57 2.77
N ILE A 126 22.59 -4.36 3.04
CA ILE A 126 23.88 -3.82 2.60
C ILE A 126 24.68 -3.48 3.84
N TYR A 127 25.75 -4.23 4.08
CA TYR A 127 26.61 -4.03 5.25
C TYR A 127 27.48 -2.80 5.13
N GLY A 128 27.68 -2.08 6.24
CA GLY A 128 28.50 -0.88 6.36
C GLY A 128 28.30 -0.21 7.71
N SER A 129 28.96 0.91 7.94
CA SER A 129 28.90 1.67 9.20
C SER A 129 27.84 2.77 9.19
N GLN A 130 27.24 3.06 8.03
CA GLN A 130 26.27 4.14 7.88
C GLN A 130 24.90 3.74 8.44
N MET A 131 24.07 4.74 8.75
CA MET A 131 22.72 4.56 9.29
C MET A 131 22.66 3.56 10.48
N ASP A 132 23.54 3.73 11.45
CA ASP A 132 23.64 2.84 12.62
C ASP A 132 23.83 1.36 12.24
N PHE A 133 24.69 1.09 11.26
CA PHE A 133 24.94 -0.24 10.69
C PHE A 133 23.73 -0.90 9.99
N MET A 134 22.67 -0.15 9.71
CA MET A 134 21.48 -0.70 9.08
C MET A 134 21.53 -0.68 7.54
N ARG A 135 22.32 0.21 6.95
CA ARG A 135 22.44 0.31 5.49
C ARG A 135 23.78 0.96 5.12
N GLY A 136 24.69 0.19 4.57
CA GLY A 136 26.00 0.65 4.12
C GLY A 136 25.95 1.54 2.86
N GLY A 137 26.99 2.36 2.68
CA GLY A 137 27.15 3.31 1.60
C GLY A 137 26.83 4.74 2.00
N SER A 138 27.48 5.72 1.35
CA SER A 138 27.22 7.15 1.61
C SER A 138 25.78 7.50 1.35
N GLU A 139 25.22 8.29 2.27
CA GLU A 139 23.83 8.74 2.17
C GLU A 139 23.65 9.70 1.00
N ASN A 140 22.58 9.53 0.24
CA ASN A 140 22.17 10.45 -0.83
C ASN A 140 21.47 11.68 -0.22
N VAL A 141 22.23 12.57 0.39
CA VAL A 141 21.74 13.74 1.12
C VAL A 141 20.78 14.60 0.28
N PRO A 142 21.07 14.92 -1.00
CA PRO A 142 20.11 15.69 -1.81
C PRO A 142 18.73 15.02 -1.94
N TYR A 143 18.69 13.71 -2.10
CA TYR A 143 17.42 12.97 -2.21
C TYR A 143 16.70 12.83 -0.87
N ILE A 144 17.45 12.71 0.23
CA ILE A 144 16.89 12.70 1.59
C ILE A 144 16.21 14.04 1.89
N ILE A 145 16.86 15.16 1.54
CA ILE A 145 16.25 16.51 1.67
C ILE A 145 14.99 16.63 0.80
N GLY A 146 15.05 16.14 -0.45
CA GLY A 146 13.89 16.11 -1.34
C GLY A 146 12.73 15.30 -0.78
N LEU A 147 13.01 14.14 -0.17
CA LEU A 147 12.01 13.31 0.50
C LEU A 147 11.43 14.01 1.73
N SER A 148 12.27 14.63 2.57
CA SER A 148 11.81 15.40 3.72
C SER A 148 10.84 16.50 3.31
N LYS A 149 11.18 17.26 2.27
CA LYS A 149 10.28 18.28 1.74
C LYS A 149 8.97 17.72 1.17
N ALA A 150 9.01 16.59 0.49
CA ALA A 150 7.81 15.93 0.01
C ALA A 150 6.90 15.50 1.16
N ILE A 151 7.45 15.03 2.27
CA ILE A 151 6.69 14.68 3.48
C ILE A 151 6.04 15.94 4.09
N ASP A 152 6.76 17.07 4.18
CA ASP A 152 6.19 18.33 4.66
C ASP A 152 4.95 18.74 3.84
N PHE A 153 4.96 18.49 2.52
CA PHE A 153 3.81 18.76 1.64
C PHE A 153 2.65 17.78 1.81
N CYS A 154 2.91 16.55 2.27
CA CYS A 154 1.85 15.57 2.53
C CYS A 154 0.88 16.06 3.61
N ASP A 155 1.37 16.70 4.68
CA ASP A 155 0.52 17.25 5.74
C ASP A 155 -0.47 18.29 5.20
N VAL A 156 -0.04 19.09 4.21
CA VAL A 156 -0.91 20.07 3.55
C VAL A 156 -1.95 19.40 2.64
N SER A 157 -1.58 18.30 1.97
CA SER A 157 -2.52 17.56 1.12
C SER A 157 -3.59 16.84 1.92
N LEU A 158 -3.27 16.36 3.11
CA LEU A 158 -4.24 15.72 4.01
C LEU A 158 -5.40 16.65 4.41
N VAL A 159 -5.19 17.96 4.41
CA VAL A 159 -6.26 18.96 4.67
C VAL A 159 -7.33 18.97 3.57
N LYS A 160 -7.02 18.45 2.38
CA LYS A 160 -7.93 18.45 1.21
C LYS A 160 -8.53 17.06 0.92
N ILE A 161 -8.36 16.12 1.82
CA ILE A 161 -8.85 14.74 1.60
C ILE A 161 -10.36 14.72 1.38
N ASP A 162 -11.12 15.42 2.22
CA ASP A 162 -12.59 15.45 2.13
C ASP A 162 -13.06 15.96 0.77
N GLU A 163 -12.47 17.07 0.29
CA GLU A 163 -12.77 17.62 -1.03
C GLU A 163 -12.44 16.63 -2.17
N MET A 164 -11.36 15.86 -2.02
CA MET A 164 -10.96 14.85 -3.00
C MET A 164 -11.91 13.65 -2.98
N CYS A 165 -12.33 13.21 -1.81
CA CYS A 165 -13.34 12.16 -1.65
C CYS A 165 -14.68 12.58 -2.28
N GLU A 166 -15.16 13.79 -2.02
CA GLU A 166 -16.39 14.30 -2.61
C GLU A 166 -16.32 14.30 -4.16
N LYS A 167 -15.22 14.74 -4.74
CA LYS A 167 -15.02 14.71 -6.20
C LYS A 167 -14.95 13.31 -6.76
N ARG A 168 -14.26 12.40 -6.07
CA ARG A 168 -14.17 10.99 -6.43
C ARG A 168 -15.56 10.35 -6.44
N ASP A 169 -16.29 10.50 -5.35
CA ASP A 169 -17.60 9.87 -5.16
C ASP A 169 -18.62 10.42 -6.14
N TYR A 170 -18.60 11.73 -6.38
CA TYR A 170 -19.43 12.36 -7.43
C TYR A 170 -19.12 11.79 -8.82
N PHE A 171 -17.86 11.57 -9.14
CA PHE A 171 -17.46 11.04 -10.45
C PHE A 171 -17.82 9.55 -10.58
N ILE A 172 -17.68 8.75 -9.52
CA ILE A 172 -18.13 7.35 -9.50
C ILE A 172 -19.64 7.28 -9.76
N ASP A 173 -20.45 8.05 -9.02
CA ASP A 173 -21.90 8.12 -9.20
C ASP A 173 -22.32 8.51 -10.63
N LEU A 174 -21.60 9.45 -11.25
CA LEU A 174 -21.84 9.81 -12.66
C LEU A 174 -21.52 8.66 -13.63
N LEU A 175 -20.45 7.92 -13.40
CA LEU A 175 -20.05 6.80 -14.24
C LEU A 175 -21.08 5.67 -14.14
N GLU A 176 -21.48 5.27 -12.94
CA GLU A 176 -22.45 4.21 -12.70
C GLU A 176 -23.82 4.55 -13.32
N ARG A 177 -24.29 5.80 -13.13
CA ARG A 177 -25.60 6.24 -13.69
C ARG A 177 -25.59 6.33 -15.22
N LYS A 178 -24.47 6.63 -15.85
CA LYS A 178 -24.43 6.92 -17.29
C LYS A 178 -23.96 5.77 -18.15
N PHE A 179 -23.18 4.85 -17.61
CA PHE A 179 -22.43 3.89 -18.41
C PHE A 179 -22.60 2.44 -17.99
N ASP A 180 -23.46 2.13 -17.04
CA ASP A 180 -23.68 0.76 -16.56
C ASP A 180 -22.35 0.05 -16.23
N CYS A 181 -21.45 0.77 -15.56
CA CYS A 181 -20.14 0.26 -15.14
C CYS A 181 -20.17 -0.15 -13.67
N GLU A 182 -19.28 -1.04 -13.29
CA GLU A 182 -19.14 -1.56 -11.93
C GLU A 182 -17.86 -0.99 -11.28
N LEU A 183 -17.99 -0.49 -10.05
CA LEU A 183 -16.84 -0.05 -9.25
C LEU A 183 -16.06 -1.25 -8.72
N ASN A 184 -14.77 -1.32 -8.99
CA ASN A 184 -13.89 -2.35 -8.45
C ASN A 184 -13.32 -1.92 -7.09
N GLY A 185 -13.29 -2.87 -6.14
CA GLY A 185 -12.87 -2.63 -4.77
C GLY A 185 -13.97 -2.01 -3.89
N ASP A 186 -13.65 -1.73 -2.64
CA ASP A 186 -14.63 -1.20 -1.69
C ASP A 186 -14.97 0.27 -1.98
N SER A 187 -16.22 0.65 -1.81
CA SER A 187 -16.69 2.01 -2.08
C SER A 187 -16.36 3.00 -0.96
N TYR A 188 -16.30 2.52 0.29
CA TYR A 188 -16.10 3.33 1.47
C TYR A 188 -14.63 3.34 1.94
N TYR A 189 -14.04 2.16 2.13
CA TYR A 189 -12.63 2.01 2.53
C TYR A 189 -11.71 2.08 1.30
N ARG A 190 -11.70 3.25 0.67
CA ARG A 190 -11.02 3.52 -0.60
C ARG A 190 -10.10 4.73 -0.52
N LEU A 191 -8.95 4.66 -1.22
CA LEU A 191 -8.07 5.81 -1.40
C LEU A 191 -8.83 7.00 -2.01
N PRO A 192 -8.61 8.23 -1.50
CA PRO A 192 -9.32 9.42 -1.97
C PRO A 192 -9.10 9.74 -3.46
N ASN A 193 -7.97 9.34 -3.99
CA ASN A 193 -7.51 9.62 -5.36
C ASN A 193 -7.63 8.43 -6.32
N ASN A 194 -8.38 7.37 -5.95
CA ASN A 194 -8.49 6.18 -6.78
C ASN A 194 -9.93 5.95 -7.27
N ILE A 195 -10.06 5.74 -8.57
CA ILE A 195 -11.29 5.27 -9.22
C ILE A 195 -10.89 4.14 -10.16
N ASN A 196 -11.46 2.96 -9.96
CA ASN A 196 -11.28 1.81 -10.83
C ASN A 196 -12.65 1.22 -11.15
N VAL A 197 -12.99 1.17 -12.43
CA VAL A 197 -14.30 0.69 -12.90
C VAL A 197 -14.14 -0.30 -14.03
N THR A 198 -15.05 -1.26 -14.07
CA THR A 198 -15.23 -2.20 -15.19
C THR A 198 -16.39 -1.74 -16.04
N PHE A 199 -16.14 -1.53 -17.32
CA PHE A 199 -17.18 -1.22 -18.31
C PHE A 199 -17.78 -2.51 -18.89
N PRO A 200 -19.02 -2.45 -19.46
CA PRO A 200 -19.60 -3.58 -20.17
C PRO A 200 -18.68 -4.16 -21.26
N GLN A 201 -18.85 -5.44 -21.57
CA GLN A 201 -17.93 -6.23 -22.43
C GLN A 201 -17.66 -5.67 -23.83
N ASN A 202 -18.44 -4.73 -24.32
CA ASN A 202 -18.27 -4.09 -25.63
C ASN A 202 -17.26 -2.93 -25.63
N ILE A 203 -16.74 -2.54 -24.46
CA ILE A 203 -15.76 -1.47 -24.29
C ILE A 203 -14.46 -2.07 -23.75
N THR A 204 -13.40 -2.04 -24.53
CA THR A 204 -12.08 -2.46 -24.06
C THR A 204 -11.35 -1.29 -23.39
N GLY A 205 -10.60 -1.57 -22.31
CA GLY A 205 -9.82 -0.55 -21.62
C GLY A 205 -8.82 0.17 -22.55
N GLU A 206 -8.18 -0.58 -23.47
CA GLU A 206 -7.25 0.00 -24.44
C GLU A 206 -7.93 0.98 -25.40
N ALA A 207 -9.09 0.62 -25.96
CA ALA A 207 -9.85 1.50 -26.85
C ALA A 207 -10.27 2.78 -26.12
N LEU A 208 -10.71 2.64 -24.87
CA LEU A 208 -11.08 3.78 -24.03
C LEU A 208 -9.87 4.67 -23.72
N LEU A 209 -8.71 4.07 -23.42
CA LEU A 209 -7.47 4.79 -23.17
C LEU A 209 -7.10 5.67 -24.37
N TYR A 210 -7.06 5.11 -25.57
CA TYR A 210 -6.72 5.87 -26.79
C TYR A 210 -7.75 6.96 -27.09
N THR A 211 -9.04 6.67 -26.93
CA THR A 211 -10.11 7.64 -27.21
C THR A 211 -10.05 8.83 -26.26
N LEU A 212 -9.85 8.58 -24.97
CA LEU A 212 -9.73 9.63 -23.96
C LEU A 212 -8.41 10.41 -24.07
N ASP A 213 -7.32 9.75 -24.48
CA ASP A 213 -6.03 10.41 -24.71
C ASP A 213 -6.13 11.45 -25.82
N MET A 214 -6.90 11.20 -26.88
CA MET A 214 -7.20 12.19 -27.94
C MET A 214 -7.92 13.44 -27.39
N SER A 215 -8.64 13.31 -26.29
CA SER A 215 -9.32 14.41 -25.58
C SER A 215 -8.48 14.96 -24.44
N SER A 216 -7.19 14.61 -24.36
CA SER A 216 -6.26 15.00 -23.29
C SER A 216 -6.66 14.50 -21.89
N ILE A 217 -7.48 13.45 -21.80
CA ILE A 217 -7.85 12.78 -20.55
C ILE A 217 -6.96 11.56 -20.41
N LYS A 218 -6.17 11.52 -19.32
CA LYS A 218 -5.24 10.42 -19.05
C LYS A 218 -5.87 9.41 -18.09
N ILE A 219 -5.91 8.16 -18.52
CA ILE A 219 -6.34 7.02 -17.72
C ILE A 219 -5.29 5.91 -17.78
N SER A 220 -5.47 4.84 -17.00
CA SER A 220 -4.68 3.62 -17.05
C SER A 220 -5.62 2.41 -17.14
N THR A 221 -5.15 1.33 -17.77
CA THR A 221 -5.88 0.06 -17.84
C THR A 221 -5.37 -0.96 -16.82
N GLY A 222 -4.54 -0.53 -15.90
CA GLY A 222 -3.90 -1.32 -14.85
C GLY A 222 -2.47 -0.86 -14.60
N SER A 223 -1.82 -1.45 -13.60
CA SER A 223 -0.40 -1.16 -13.34
C SER A 223 0.52 -1.99 -14.23
N ALA A 224 1.62 -1.40 -14.65
CA ALA A 224 2.66 -2.05 -15.45
C ALA A 224 3.42 -3.15 -14.68
#